data_5deaba344a59f943e0fb6aab49857313
#
_entry.id   5deaba344a59f943e0fb6aab49857313
#
_cell.length_a   1.000
_cell.length_b   1.000
_cell.length_c   1.000
_cell.angle_alpha   90.00
_cell.angle_beta   90.00
_cell.angle_gamma   90.00
#
_symmetry.space_group_name_H-M   'P 1'
#
loop_
_entity.id
_entity.type
_entity.pdbx_description
1 polymer ?
#
loop_
_entity_poly.entity_id
_entity_poly.type
_entity_poly.pdbx_seq_one_letter_code
_entity_poly.pdbx_strand_id
1 'polypeptide(L)'
;MPTATPLDVSELIGCLGHGEISAVDVVREQIEHLRDVHEATNCVAAWNAAAESQAAALDARFAAGGPIGPLHGVPITVKDWIDVAGMPCTGGDIAHRDRVPTRDATVVARLHAAGAIVIAKTTVQVDSELWGSVRNPIDPTRSPGASSSGEAAAVGGGGSFLGIGSDSGGSLRVPAAWCGVATLKPSAGRVPITGHFPRVGERVDGRTQIGPLAASVGTLARVLGIIAGPDGVDAGVAPVPLADPAAVAVAGLRVGWFLGDDSFPTTPAIRNAINHAVQQLESLGALAGGAIDPRLDEALDITLRYWKRSSGRLEGWDVEAHLMDWDRYRSRMLRAHAGVDIVVMPVTLATAPLHRDMETSDYIFTMPASLTGAPAVVVPVGFDAQLPIAVQVVAHHWRDDIALRAAAAIEAAS
;
A
#
# COMPACT_ATOMS: atom_id res chain seq x y z
N MET A 1 -23.66 -0.72 -11.68
CA MET A 1 -24.33 -1.88 -11.02
C MET A 1 -23.34 -2.37 -9.98
N PRO A 2 -23.68 -2.62 -8.72
CA PRO A 2 -22.76 -3.29 -7.83
C PRO A 2 -22.50 -4.68 -8.39
N THR A 3 -21.31 -4.89 -8.95
CA THR A 3 -20.79 -6.21 -9.27
C THR A 3 -20.70 -6.99 -7.95
N ALA A 4 -20.97 -8.28 -7.98
CA ALA A 4 -20.80 -9.15 -6.82
C ALA A 4 -19.47 -8.84 -6.13
N THR A 5 -19.49 -8.73 -4.79
CA THR A 5 -18.27 -8.53 -4.01
C THR A 5 -17.25 -9.56 -4.48
N PRO A 6 -16.06 -9.16 -4.95
CA PRO A 6 -15.06 -10.13 -5.37
C PRO A 6 -14.76 -11.06 -4.20
N LEU A 7 -14.59 -12.36 -4.49
CA LEU A 7 -14.15 -13.35 -3.50
C LEU A 7 -12.92 -12.81 -2.74
N ASP A 8 -12.91 -12.97 -1.42
CA ASP A 8 -11.68 -12.71 -0.67
C ASP A 8 -10.57 -13.66 -1.14
N VAL A 9 -9.32 -13.19 -1.10
CA VAL A 9 -8.17 -14.00 -1.52
C VAL A 9 -8.10 -15.34 -0.78
N SER A 10 -8.55 -15.40 0.48
CA SER A 10 -8.57 -16.63 1.27
C SER A 10 -9.62 -17.62 0.75
N GLU A 11 -10.79 -17.14 0.35
CA GLU A 11 -11.85 -17.95 -0.27
C GLU A 11 -11.38 -18.46 -1.63
N LEU A 12 -10.79 -17.59 -2.45
CA LEU A 12 -10.23 -17.95 -3.75
C LEU A 12 -9.17 -19.06 -3.63
N ILE A 13 -8.24 -18.94 -2.68
CA ILE A 13 -7.21 -19.96 -2.41
C ILE A 13 -7.88 -21.28 -1.96
N GLY A 14 -8.95 -21.21 -1.18
CA GLY A 14 -9.74 -22.37 -0.78
C GLY A 14 -10.31 -23.12 -1.98
N CYS A 15 -11.01 -22.44 -2.86
CA CYS A 15 -11.60 -23.01 -4.10
C CYS A 15 -10.52 -23.62 -5.01
N LEU A 16 -9.42 -22.92 -5.23
CA LEU A 16 -8.27 -23.42 -6.01
C LEU A 16 -7.64 -24.66 -5.35
N GLY A 17 -7.48 -24.63 -4.03
CA GLY A 17 -6.87 -25.73 -3.25
C GLY A 17 -7.74 -27.00 -3.19
N HIS A 18 -9.05 -26.87 -3.34
CA HIS A 18 -9.97 -27.99 -3.45
C HIS A 18 -10.19 -28.45 -4.91
N GLY A 19 -9.61 -27.73 -5.89
CA GLY A 19 -9.81 -28.03 -7.32
C GLY A 19 -11.24 -27.72 -7.81
N GLU A 20 -11.97 -26.86 -7.12
CA GLU A 20 -13.31 -26.42 -7.51
C GLU A 20 -13.27 -25.48 -8.72
N ILE A 21 -12.17 -24.73 -8.86
CA ILE A 21 -11.84 -23.85 -9.99
C ILE A 21 -10.39 -24.03 -10.38
N SER A 22 -10.03 -23.76 -11.63
CA SER A 22 -8.65 -23.81 -12.12
C SER A 22 -7.96 -22.45 -12.03
N ALA A 23 -6.64 -22.43 -11.89
CA ALA A 23 -5.87 -21.19 -11.95
C ALA A 23 -6.00 -20.50 -13.32
N VAL A 24 -6.12 -21.29 -14.41
CA VAL A 24 -6.35 -20.78 -15.77
C VAL A 24 -7.67 -20.02 -15.85
N ASP A 25 -8.76 -20.57 -15.31
CA ASP A 25 -10.07 -19.92 -15.37
C ASP A 25 -10.08 -18.62 -14.57
N VAL A 26 -9.53 -18.63 -13.35
CA VAL A 26 -9.39 -17.45 -12.50
C VAL A 26 -8.56 -16.34 -13.18
N VAL A 27 -7.41 -16.70 -13.75
CA VAL A 27 -6.53 -15.72 -14.42
C VAL A 27 -7.21 -15.14 -15.66
N ARG A 28 -7.91 -15.96 -16.45
CA ARG A 28 -8.63 -15.49 -17.63
C ARG A 28 -9.75 -14.53 -17.26
N GLU A 29 -10.61 -14.91 -16.32
CA GLU A 29 -11.70 -14.08 -15.84
C GLU A 29 -11.17 -12.75 -15.27
N GLN A 30 -10.11 -12.81 -14.46
CA GLN A 30 -9.55 -11.60 -13.85
C GLN A 30 -8.89 -10.67 -14.89
N ILE A 31 -8.29 -11.22 -15.96
CA ILE A 31 -7.77 -10.40 -17.08
C ILE A 31 -8.93 -9.70 -17.80
N GLU A 32 -10.08 -10.36 -18.00
CA GLU A 32 -11.26 -9.74 -18.59
C GLU A 32 -11.80 -8.60 -17.70
N HIS A 33 -11.99 -8.84 -16.41
CA HIS A 33 -12.38 -7.80 -15.45
C HIS A 33 -11.39 -6.63 -15.42
N LEU A 34 -10.08 -6.90 -15.42
CA LEU A 34 -9.08 -5.85 -15.46
C LEU A 34 -9.11 -5.05 -16.77
N ARG A 35 -9.51 -5.64 -17.91
CA ARG A 35 -9.70 -4.91 -19.16
C ARG A 35 -10.85 -3.91 -19.07
N ASP A 36 -11.98 -4.31 -18.48
CA ASP A 36 -13.12 -3.42 -18.27
C ASP A 36 -12.75 -2.26 -17.34
N VAL A 37 -12.03 -2.56 -16.25
CA VAL A 37 -11.53 -1.52 -15.33
C VAL A 37 -10.51 -0.60 -16.03
N HIS A 38 -9.62 -1.16 -16.85
CA HIS A 38 -8.64 -0.37 -17.61
C HIS A 38 -9.30 0.56 -18.63
N GLU A 39 -10.34 0.12 -19.33
CA GLU A 39 -11.09 0.97 -20.26
C GLU A 39 -11.68 2.20 -19.55
N ALA A 40 -12.18 2.02 -18.33
CA ALA A 40 -12.73 3.10 -17.53
C ALA A 40 -11.66 4.01 -16.89
N THR A 41 -10.52 3.45 -16.48
CA THR A 41 -9.57 4.10 -15.57
C THR A 41 -8.18 4.35 -16.14
N ASN A 42 -7.79 3.68 -17.21
CA ASN A 42 -6.42 3.66 -17.76
C ASN A 42 -5.36 3.16 -16.74
N CYS A 43 -5.69 2.15 -15.93
CA CYS A 43 -4.85 1.67 -14.84
C CYS A 43 -3.69 0.75 -15.26
N VAL A 44 -3.70 0.18 -16.48
CA VAL A 44 -2.71 -0.81 -16.95
C VAL A 44 -1.66 -0.16 -17.83
N ALA A 45 -0.39 -0.40 -17.52
CA ALA A 45 0.78 -0.01 -18.32
C ALA A 45 1.22 -1.11 -19.29
N ALA A 46 1.17 -2.38 -18.87
CA ALA A 46 1.54 -3.51 -19.71
C ALA A 46 0.86 -4.80 -19.25
N TRP A 47 0.44 -5.61 -20.22
CA TRP A 47 -0.17 -6.93 -19.98
C TRP A 47 0.90 -8.03 -19.97
N ASN A 48 0.73 -9.04 -19.11
CA ASN A 48 1.57 -10.23 -19.14
C ASN A 48 0.99 -11.27 -20.11
N ALA A 49 1.57 -11.35 -21.30
CA ALA A 49 1.14 -12.32 -22.32
C ALA A 49 1.34 -13.80 -21.90
N ALA A 50 2.17 -14.07 -20.89
CA ALA A 50 2.44 -15.41 -20.38
C ALA A 50 1.53 -15.83 -19.23
N ALA A 51 0.62 -14.97 -18.73
CA ALA A 51 -0.15 -15.22 -17.52
C ALA A 51 -0.97 -16.52 -17.58
N GLU A 52 -1.71 -16.76 -18.67
CA GLU A 52 -2.50 -18.00 -18.81
C GLU A 52 -1.62 -19.24 -18.91
N SER A 53 -0.45 -19.19 -19.58
CA SER A 53 0.46 -20.32 -19.66
C SER A 53 1.13 -20.61 -18.29
N GLN A 54 1.40 -19.58 -17.49
CA GLN A 54 1.87 -19.71 -16.10
C GLN A 54 0.80 -20.36 -15.22
N ALA A 55 -0.46 -19.98 -15.39
CA ALA A 55 -1.60 -20.59 -14.70
C ALA A 55 -1.75 -22.08 -15.05
N ALA A 56 -1.69 -22.42 -16.35
CA ALA A 56 -1.76 -23.79 -16.80
C ALA A 56 -0.63 -24.67 -16.24
N ALA A 57 0.58 -24.10 -16.07
CA ALA A 57 1.70 -24.83 -15.45
C ALA A 57 1.46 -25.06 -13.96
N LEU A 58 0.80 -24.15 -13.24
CA LEU A 58 0.39 -24.34 -11.84
C LEU A 58 -0.70 -25.42 -11.72
N ASP A 59 -1.73 -25.40 -12.58
CA ASP A 59 -2.78 -26.42 -12.61
C ASP A 59 -2.21 -27.81 -12.89
N ALA A 60 -1.30 -27.93 -13.88
CA ALA A 60 -0.62 -29.19 -14.17
C ALA A 60 0.20 -29.71 -12.98
N ARG A 61 0.90 -28.81 -12.27
CA ARG A 61 1.66 -29.17 -11.07
C ARG A 61 0.75 -29.62 -9.93
N PHE A 62 -0.37 -28.94 -9.73
CA PHE A 62 -1.40 -29.29 -8.75
C PHE A 62 -1.99 -30.68 -9.05
N ALA A 63 -2.40 -30.94 -10.30
CA ALA A 63 -2.94 -32.21 -10.74
C ALA A 63 -1.94 -33.38 -10.58
N ALA A 64 -0.64 -33.10 -10.64
CA ALA A 64 0.44 -34.07 -10.37
C ALA A 64 0.71 -34.27 -8.86
N GLY A 65 -0.09 -33.71 -7.95
CA GLY A 65 0.09 -33.79 -6.50
C GLY A 65 1.21 -32.89 -5.94
N GLY A 66 1.61 -31.88 -6.69
CA GLY A 66 2.60 -30.88 -6.25
C GLY A 66 2.06 -30.00 -5.12
N PRO A 67 2.95 -29.41 -4.30
CA PRO A 67 2.54 -28.56 -3.20
C PRO A 67 1.86 -27.29 -3.68
N ILE A 68 0.86 -26.82 -2.92
CA ILE A 68 0.13 -25.58 -3.11
C ILE A 68 0.84 -24.48 -2.32
N GLY A 69 1.17 -23.37 -2.97
CA GLY A 69 1.68 -22.18 -2.32
C GLY A 69 0.58 -21.36 -1.64
N PRO A 70 0.94 -20.45 -0.71
CA PRO A 70 -0.01 -19.61 0.03
C PRO A 70 -0.78 -18.59 -0.83
N LEU A 71 -0.39 -18.41 -2.11
CA LEU A 71 -1.07 -17.60 -3.13
C LEU A 71 -1.27 -18.39 -4.44
N HIS A 72 -1.41 -19.71 -4.36
CA HIS A 72 -1.53 -20.58 -5.53
C HIS A 72 -2.63 -20.11 -6.48
N GLY A 73 -2.24 -19.76 -7.72
CA GLY A 73 -3.16 -19.34 -8.78
C GLY A 73 -3.74 -17.94 -8.63
N VAL A 74 -3.42 -17.19 -7.58
CA VAL A 74 -3.95 -15.84 -7.35
C VAL A 74 -3.37 -14.86 -8.37
N PRO A 75 -4.20 -14.22 -9.23
CA PRO A 75 -3.75 -13.18 -10.14
C PRO A 75 -3.50 -11.87 -9.39
N ILE A 76 -2.37 -11.23 -9.71
CA ILE A 76 -1.93 -9.98 -9.07
C ILE A 76 -1.50 -8.95 -10.10
N THR A 77 -1.53 -7.67 -9.70
CA THR A 77 -0.92 -6.57 -10.46
C THR A 77 0.32 -6.03 -9.76
N VAL A 78 1.22 -5.42 -10.53
CA VAL A 78 2.50 -4.88 -10.02
C VAL A 78 2.77 -3.51 -10.63
N LYS A 79 2.99 -2.53 -9.77
CA LYS A 79 3.30 -1.14 -10.14
C LYS A 79 4.48 -1.04 -11.11
N ASP A 80 4.41 -0.13 -12.08
CA ASP A 80 5.47 0.09 -13.08
C ASP A 80 6.79 0.69 -12.49
N TRP A 81 6.92 0.70 -11.19
CA TRP A 81 8.15 0.99 -10.46
C TRP A 81 8.81 -0.26 -9.85
N ILE A 82 8.25 -1.44 -10.06
CA ILE A 82 8.75 -2.69 -9.47
C ILE A 82 9.04 -3.67 -10.61
N ASP A 83 10.24 -4.19 -10.66
CA ASP A 83 10.72 -5.06 -11.72
C ASP A 83 9.99 -6.40 -11.75
N VAL A 84 9.46 -6.75 -12.92
CA VAL A 84 8.98 -8.08 -13.29
C VAL A 84 9.76 -8.50 -14.51
N ALA A 85 10.46 -9.63 -14.44
CA ALA A 85 11.31 -10.11 -15.53
C ALA A 85 10.53 -10.25 -16.84
N GLY A 86 11.06 -9.69 -17.91
CA GLY A 86 10.44 -9.74 -19.24
C GLY A 86 9.26 -8.80 -19.47
N MET A 87 8.86 -8.00 -18.47
CA MET A 87 7.82 -6.98 -18.61
C MET A 87 8.42 -5.57 -18.53
N PRO A 88 7.85 -4.56 -19.21
CA PRO A 88 8.27 -3.16 -19.06
C PRO A 88 8.28 -2.71 -17.60
N CYS A 89 9.28 -1.93 -17.21
CA CYS A 89 9.34 -1.23 -15.93
C CYS A 89 9.98 0.13 -16.17
N THR A 90 9.17 1.11 -16.53
CA THR A 90 9.58 2.38 -17.12
C THR A 90 9.48 3.54 -16.14
N GLY A 91 8.71 3.38 -15.06
CA GLY A 91 8.38 4.45 -14.13
C GLY A 91 7.42 5.49 -14.71
N GLY A 92 6.78 5.21 -15.84
CA GLY A 92 5.95 6.14 -16.59
C GLY A 92 6.72 7.22 -17.35
N ASP A 93 8.04 7.13 -17.41
CA ASP A 93 8.97 8.08 -18.02
C ASP A 93 9.33 7.64 -19.45
N ILE A 94 9.16 8.54 -20.43
CA ILE A 94 9.45 8.29 -21.83
C ILE A 94 10.95 7.99 -22.08
N ALA A 95 11.83 8.51 -21.24
CA ALA A 95 13.27 8.24 -21.33
C ALA A 95 13.61 6.77 -21.04
N HIS A 96 12.71 6.05 -20.37
CA HIS A 96 12.87 4.65 -19.98
C HIS A 96 11.89 3.71 -20.69
N ARG A 97 11.22 4.15 -21.76
CA ARG A 97 10.16 3.38 -22.47
C ARG A 97 10.57 1.97 -22.88
N ASP A 98 11.84 1.78 -23.21
CA ASP A 98 12.38 0.50 -23.70
C ASP A 98 13.02 -0.34 -22.57
N ARG A 99 12.90 0.10 -21.31
CA ARG A 99 13.47 -0.63 -20.18
C ARG A 99 12.63 -1.88 -19.86
N VAL A 100 13.24 -3.05 -20.03
CA VAL A 100 12.68 -4.36 -19.64
C VAL A 100 13.69 -5.06 -18.74
N PRO A 101 13.38 -5.28 -17.46
CA PRO A 101 14.26 -5.97 -16.52
C PRO A 101 14.39 -7.46 -16.88
N THR A 102 15.56 -8.02 -16.61
CA THR A 102 15.85 -9.46 -16.84
C THR A 102 15.68 -10.30 -15.57
N ARG A 103 15.38 -9.66 -14.44
CA ARG A 103 15.17 -10.31 -13.14
C ARG A 103 13.98 -9.67 -12.44
N ASP A 104 13.28 -10.48 -11.67
CA ASP A 104 12.23 -9.99 -10.77
C ASP A 104 12.82 -9.18 -9.62
N ALA A 105 12.05 -8.20 -9.15
CA ALA A 105 12.24 -7.65 -7.82
C ALA A 105 12.09 -8.75 -6.77
N THR A 106 12.78 -8.64 -5.63
CA THR A 106 12.71 -9.65 -4.56
C THR A 106 11.29 -9.98 -4.15
N VAL A 107 10.43 -8.94 -4.03
CA VAL A 107 9.01 -9.13 -3.66
C VAL A 107 8.24 -9.92 -4.72
N VAL A 108 8.50 -9.67 -6.01
CA VAL A 108 7.86 -10.38 -7.13
C VAL A 108 8.31 -11.84 -7.16
N ALA A 109 9.62 -12.10 -7.03
CA ALA A 109 10.15 -13.47 -6.98
C ALA A 109 9.54 -14.28 -5.82
N ARG A 110 9.35 -13.65 -4.64
CA ARG A 110 8.70 -14.28 -3.48
C ARG A 110 7.22 -14.56 -3.72
N LEU A 111 6.50 -13.65 -4.38
CA LEU A 111 5.09 -13.84 -4.74
C LEU A 111 4.92 -14.94 -5.79
N HIS A 112 5.78 -14.99 -6.81
CA HIS A 112 5.82 -16.09 -7.77
C HIS A 112 6.10 -17.45 -7.08
N ALA A 113 7.07 -17.48 -6.16
CA ALA A 113 7.36 -18.69 -5.38
C ALA A 113 6.19 -19.12 -4.49
N ALA A 114 5.36 -18.17 -4.04
CA ALA A 114 4.12 -18.42 -3.30
C ALA A 114 2.96 -18.88 -4.21
N GLY A 115 3.14 -18.85 -5.54
CA GLY A 115 2.14 -19.30 -6.51
C GLY A 115 1.29 -18.18 -7.11
N ALA A 116 1.57 -16.90 -6.82
CA ALA A 116 0.87 -15.78 -7.45
C ALA A 116 1.27 -15.62 -8.93
N ILE A 117 0.36 -15.10 -9.74
CA ILE A 117 0.55 -14.87 -11.18
C ILE A 117 0.41 -13.38 -11.46
N VAL A 118 1.47 -12.74 -11.92
CA VAL A 118 1.40 -11.34 -12.38
C VAL A 118 0.63 -11.30 -13.70
N ILE A 119 -0.54 -10.62 -13.71
CA ILE A 119 -1.37 -10.47 -14.92
C ILE A 119 -1.08 -9.17 -15.67
N ALA A 120 -0.66 -8.12 -14.96
CA ALA A 120 -0.33 -6.82 -15.56
C ALA A 120 0.62 -5.99 -14.70
N LYS A 121 1.31 -5.05 -15.38
CA LYS A 121 1.95 -3.88 -14.75
C LYS A 121 0.98 -2.73 -14.76
N THR A 122 0.94 -1.95 -13.69
CA THR A 122 0.00 -0.84 -13.56
C THR A 122 0.67 0.51 -13.74
N THR A 123 -0.11 1.47 -14.25
CA THR A 123 0.30 2.85 -14.46
C THR A 123 0.69 3.53 -13.13
N VAL A 124 1.58 4.50 -13.20
CA VAL A 124 2.07 5.30 -12.08
C VAL A 124 1.72 6.77 -12.28
N GLN A 125 1.65 7.53 -11.17
CA GLN A 125 1.26 8.95 -11.12
C GLN A 125 -0.21 9.17 -11.52
N VAL A 126 -0.72 10.37 -11.32
CA VAL A 126 -2.05 10.76 -11.83
C VAL A 126 -2.00 10.89 -13.33
N ASP A 127 -1.02 11.62 -13.82
CA ASP A 127 -0.70 11.78 -15.24
C ASP A 127 0.72 11.27 -15.51
N SER A 128 0.86 10.32 -16.42
CA SER A 128 2.12 9.75 -16.86
C SER A 128 2.42 10.17 -18.29
N GLU A 129 3.64 10.61 -18.54
CA GLU A 129 4.07 10.99 -19.89
C GLU A 129 3.94 9.83 -20.88
N LEU A 130 4.24 8.60 -20.41
CA LEU A 130 4.24 7.41 -21.26
C LEU A 130 2.88 6.72 -21.35
N TRP A 131 2.13 6.69 -20.22
CA TRP A 131 0.91 5.89 -20.10
C TRP A 131 -0.38 6.73 -20.08
N GLY A 132 -0.27 8.08 -19.99
CA GLY A 132 -1.41 8.98 -19.89
C GLY A 132 -2.02 9.05 -18.49
N SER A 133 -3.25 9.59 -18.42
CA SER A 133 -3.95 9.88 -17.17
C SER A 133 -4.67 8.67 -16.61
N VAL A 134 -4.51 8.43 -15.30
CA VAL A 134 -5.28 7.42 -14.55
C VAL A 134 -6.49 8.07 -13.91
N ARG A 135 -7.65 7.44 -13.98
CA ARG A 135 -8.90 7.91 -13.41
C ARG A 135 -9.29 7.10 -12.18
N ASN A 136 -10.03 7.73 -11.28
CA ASN A 136 -10.57 7.06 -10.11
C ASN A 136 -11.66 6.04 -10.53
N PRO A 137 -11.64 4.81 -10.01
CA PRO A 137 -12.58 3.75 -10.42
C PRO A 137 -14.02 4.00 -9.93
N ILE A 138 -14.21 4.84 -8.90
CA ILE A 138 -15.52 5.13 -8.33
C ILE A 138 -16.17 6.32 -9.03
N ASP A 139 -15.39 7.38 -9.29
CA ASP A 139 -15.80 8.55 -10.03
C ASP A 139 -14.67 8.98 -10.98
N PRO A 140 -14.78 8.72 -12.30
CA PRO A 140 -13.73 9.03 -13.27
C PRO A 140 -13.39 10.54 -13.40
N THR A 141 -14.19 11.43 -12.83
CA THR A 141 -13.90 12.87 -12.77
C THR A 141 -12.95 13.24 -11.62
N ARG A 142 -12.62 12.26 -10.76
CA ARG A 142 -11.82 12.45 -9.56
C ARG A 142 -10.40 11.90 -9.73
N SER A 143 -9.49 12.40 -8.89
CA SER A 143 -8.12 11.88 -8.81
C SER A 143 -8.10 10.49 -8.16
N PRO A 144 -7.33 9.53 -8.70
CA PRO A 144 -7.09 8.24 -8.04
C PRO A 144 -6.02 8.33 -6.94
N GLY A 145 -5.35 9.49 -6.79
CA GLY A 145 -4.14 9.63 -5.97
C GLY A 145 -2.88 9.12 -6.68
N ALA A 146 -1.72 9.38 -6.08
CA ALA A 146 -0.43 8.96 -6.63
C ALA A 146 0.57 8.56 -5.51
N SER A 147 1.64 7.84 -5.89
CA SER A 147 2.03 7.41 -7.25
C SER A 147 1.57 5.98 -7.62
N SER A 148 0.94 5.23 -6.72
CA SER A 148 0.39 3.89 -7.00
C SER A 148 -1.07 3.98 -7.51
N SER A 149 -1.33 4.95 -8.39
CA SER A 149 -2.65 5.26 -8.96
C SER A 149 -3.28 4.08 -9.69
N GLY A 150 -2.52 3.45 -10.59
CA GLY A 150 -2.97 2.30 -11.35
C GLY A 150 -3.27 1.08 -10.48
N GLU A 151 -2.47 0.83 -9.43
CA GLU A 151 -2.74 -0.25 -8.48
C GLU A 151 -4.05 -0.02 -7.71
N ALA A 152 -4.21 1.19 -7.15
CA ALA A 152 -5.41 1.52 -6.41
C ALA A 152 -6.66 1.50 -7.30
N ALA A 153 -6.55 1.96 -8.55
CA ALA A 153 -7.64 1.90 -9.52
C ALA A 153 -7.97 0.46 -9.95
N ALA A 154 -6.95 -0.38 -10.17
CA ALA A 154 -7.15 -1.79 -10.53
C ALA A 154 -7.83 -2.57 -9.41
N VAL A 155 -7.35 -2.45 -8.16
CA VAL A 155 -7.93 -3.14 -7.01
C VAL A 155 -9.30 -2.55 -6.66
N GLY A 156 -9.43 -1.20 -6.60
CA GLY A 156 -10.68 -0.52 -6.24
C GLY A 156 -11.80 -0.70 -7.27
N GLY A 157 -11.45 -0.96 -8.54
CA GLY A 157 -12.38 -1.32 -9.60
C GLY A 157 -12.71 -2.82 -9.68
N GLY A 158 -12.12 -3.67 -8.83
CA GLY A 158 -12.30 -5.13 -8.87
C GLY A 158 -11.49 -5.83 -9.96
N GLY A 159 -10.63 -5.13 -10.68
CA GLY A 159 -9.78 -5.69 -11.74
C GLY A 159 -8.56 -6.47 -11.23
N SER A 160 -8.25 -6.39 -9.93
CA SER A 160 -7.17 -7.16 -9.31
C SER A 160 -7.53 -7.50 -7.87
N PHE A 161 -7.25 -8.73 -7.45
CA PHE A 161 -7.42 -9.16 -6.06
C PHE A 161 -6.34 -8.55 -5.14
N LEU A 162 -5.16 -8.34 -5.69
CA LEU A 162 -3.99 -7.91 -4.97
C LEU A 162 -3.09 -7.08 -5.89
N GLY A 163 -2.72 -5.89 -5.45
CA GLY A 163 -1.75 -5.03 -6.10
C GLY A 163 -0.48 -4.87 -5.25
N ILE A 164 0.66 -4.71 -5.92
CA ILE A 164 1.95 -4.43 -5.27
C ILE A 164 2.44 -3.05 -5.69
N GLY A 165 2.43 -2.14 -4.74
CA GLY A 165 2.86 -0.75 -4.94
C GLY A 165 4.04 -0.34 -4.07
N SER A 166 4.32 0.96 -4.02
CA SER A 166 5.37 1.52 -3.16
C SER A 166 4.97 2.88 -2.59
N ASP A 167 5.54 3.23 -1.42
CA ASP A 167 5.22 4.43 -0.65
C ASP A 167 6.49 5.07 -0.09
N SER A 168 6.80 6.29 -0.50
CA SER A 168 7.88 7.11 0.07
C SER A 168 7.35 8.27 0.92
N GLY A 169 6.09 8.66 0.74
CA GLY A 169 5.47 9.78 1.43
C GLY A 169 3.96 9.69 1.54
N GLY A 170 3.37 8.57 1.10
CA GLY A 170 1.92 8.37 1.05
C GLY A 170 1.44 7.70 -0.23
N SER A 171 2.37 7.26 -1.09
CA SER A 171 2.04 6.78 -2.45
C SER A 171 1.36 5.39 -2.52
N LEU A 172 1.18 4.68 -1.42
CA LEU A 172 0.21 3.59 -1.24
C LEU A 172 -1.06 4.13 -0.61
N ARG A 173 -0.89 4.89 0.47
CA ARG A 173 -1.95 5.25 1.41
C ARG A 173 -2.96 6.23 0.82
N VAL A 174 -2.50 7.28 0.14
CA VAL A 174 -3.40 8.27 -0.48
C VAL A 174 -4.23 7.64 -1.61
N PRO A 175 -3.62 6.93 -2.59
CA PRO A 175 -4.41 6.23 -3.60
C PRO A 175 -5.40 5.22 -3.02
N ALA A 176 -4.98 4.45 -2.02
CA ALA A 176 -5.87 3.49 -1.36
C ALA A 176 -7.09 4.16 -0.73
N ALA A 177 -6.88 5.27 -0.01
CA ALA A 177 -7.96 6.02 0.62
C ALA A 177 -8.95 6.60 -0.41
N TRP A 178 -8.45 7.11 -1.55
CA TRP A 178 -9.30 7.73 -2.56
C TRP A 178 -9.99 6.72 -3.49
N CYS A 179 -9.44 5.51 -3.62
CA CYS A 179 -10.04 4.44 -4.41
C CYS A 179 -10.80 3.40 -3.56
N GLY A 180 -10.88 3.58 -2.24
CA GLY A 180 -11.67 2.72 -1.36
C GLY A 180 -11.09 1.33 -1.14
N VAL A 181 -9.75 1.19 -1.09
CA VAL A 181 -9.08 -0.09 -0.86
C VAL A 181 -8.22 -0.07 0.40
N ALA A 182 -7.96 -1.24 0.97
CA ALA A 182 -7.02 -1.37 2.06
C ALA A 182 -5.57 -1.41 1.55
N THR A 183 -4.62 -0.89 2.32
CA THR A 183 -3.19 -0.98 2.02
C THR A 183 -2.34 -1.01 3.28
N LEU A 184 -1.17 -1.62 3.17
CA LEU A 184 -0.13 -1.58 4.18
C LEU A 184 1.11 -0.89 3.62
N LYS A 185 1.56 0.19 4.27
CA LYS A 185 2.94 0.64 4.22
C LYS A 185 3.68 -0.07 5.36
N PRO A 186 4.54 -1.06 5.08
CA PRO A 186 5.26 -1.79 6.14
C PRO A 186 6.20 -0.89 6.94
N SER A 187 6.68 -1.39 8.06
CA SER A 187 7.82 -0.80 8.78
C SER A 187 9.02 -0.63 7.84
N ALA A 188 9.69 0.51 7.93
CA ALA A 188 10.92 0.74 7.17
C ALA A 188 11.97 -0.35 7.47
N GLY A 189 12.55 -0.93 6.42
CA GLY A 189 13.48 -2.06 6.55
C GLY A 189 12.83 -3.42 6.79
N ARG A 190 11.49 -3.53 6.68
CA ARG A 190 10.76 -4.82 6.78
C ARG A 190 10.77 -5.60 5.47
N VAL A 191 10.60 -4.90 4.35
CA VAL A 191 10.46 -5.48 3.00
C VAL A 191 11.61 -4.98 2.14
N PRO A 192 12.32 -5.86 1.41
CA PRO A 192 13.36 -5.45 0.47
C PRO A 192 12.79 -4.60 -0.66
N ILE A 193 13.54 -3.55 -1.02
CA ILE A 193 13.23 -2.72 -2.19
C ILE A 193 14.14 -3.06 -3.39
N THR A 194 14.84 -4.17 -3.34
CA THR A 194 15.62 -4.72 -4.46
C THR A 194 14.71 -4.90 -5.69
N GLY A 195 15.06 -4.26 -6.79
CA GLY A 195 14.26 -4.24 -8.02
C GLY A 195 13.21 -3.13 -8.07
N HIS A 196 13.22 -2.17 -7.13
CA HIS A 196 12.45 -0.92 -7.29
C HIS A 196 13.16 0.01 -8.30
N PHE A 197 12.42 0.59 -9.22
CA PHE A 197 12.90 1.54 -10.23
C PHE A 197 12.07 2.84 -10.20
N PRO A 198 12.68 4.05 -10.25
CA PRO A 198 14.13 4.25 -10.13
C PRO A 198 14.67 3.66 -8.82
N ARG A 199 15.98 3.34 -8.82
CA ARG A 199 16.59 2.78 -7.63
C ARG A 199 16.51 3.80 -6.49
N VAL A 200 15.86 3.40 -5.43
CA VAL A 200 15.73 4.11 -4.16
C VAL A 200 16.19 3.17 -3.05
N GLY A 201 16.43 3.71 -1.87
CA GLY A 201 16.68 2.87 -0.71
C GLY A 201 18.10 2.89 -0.18
N GLU A 202 18.40 1.91 0.67
CA GLU A 202 19.61 1.85 1.48
C GLU A 202 19.69 3.06 2.44
N ARG A 203 20.90 3.52 2.75
CA ARG A 203 21.09 4.70 3.60
C ARG A 203 20.68 6.02 2.95
N VAL A 204 20.50 6.01 1.63
CA VAL A 204 20.15 7.22 0.86
C VAL A 204 18.65 7.51 0.92
N ASP A 205 17.83 6.47 0.98
CA ASP A 205 16.38 6.60 1.07
C ASP A 205 15.78 5.57 2.04
N GLY A 206 15.71 5.91 3.30
CA GLY A 206 15.07 5.08 4.34
C GLY A 206 13.54 5.19 4.37
N ARG A 207 12.90 5.92 3.45
CA ARG A 207 11.45 6.16 3.46
C ARG A 207 10.68 5.22 2.55
N THR A 208 11.22 4.89 1.37
CA THR A 208 10.50 4.09 0.38
C THR A 208 10.29 2.66 0.88
N GLN A 209 9.05 2.21 0.86
CA GLN A 209 8.66 0.85 1.21
C GLN A 209 7.78 0.28 0.10
N ILE A 210 7.96 -1.00 -0.23
CA ILE A 210 7.04 -1.76 -1.07
C ILE A 210 5.98 -2.37 -0.16
N GLY A 211 4.71 -2.29 -0.59
CA GLY A 211 3.60 -2.84 0.16
C GLY A 211 2.41 -3.23 -0.70
N PRO A 212 1.50 -4.05 -0.14
CA PRO A 212 0.31 -4.53 -0.83
C PRO A 212 -0.86 -3.56 -0.75
N LEU A 213 -1.73 -3.62 -1.78
CA LEU A 213 -3.10 -3.09 -1.78
C LEU A 213 -4.05 -4.26 -2.02
N ALA A 214 -5.15 -4.34 -1.29
CA ALA A 214 -6.15 -5.40 -1.45
C ALA A 214 -7.53 -4.93 -0.96
N ALA A 215 -8.56 -5.74 -1.18
CA ALA A 215 -9.89 -5.48 -0.67
C ALA A 215 -9.98 -5.66 0.87
N SER A 216 -9.11 -6.51 1.48
CA SER A 216 -9.17 -6.82 2.90
C SER A 216 -7.81 -6.71 3.61
N VAL A 217 -7.84 -6.34 4.89
CA VAL A 217 -6.65 -6.29 5.76
C VAL A 217 -6.06 -7.69 5.97
N GLY A 218 -6.88 -8.74 5.96
CA GLY A 218 -6.43 -10.12 6.04
C GLY A 218 -5.50 -10.50 4.90
N THR A 219 -5.79 -10.07 3.69
CA THR A 219 -4.92 -10.24 2.51
C THR A 219 -3.59 -9.50 2.67
N LEU A 220 -3.61 -8.27 3.21
CA LEU A 220 -2.37 -7.50 3.47
C LEU A 220 -1.44 -8.24 4.45
N ALA A 221 -2.00 -8.81 5.52
CA ALA A 221 -1.24 -9.58 6.50
C ALA A 221 -0.59 -10.84 5.89
N ARG A 222 -1.34 -11.59 5.08
CA ARG A 222 -0.84 -12.76 4.34
C ARG A 222 0.33 -12.39 3.43
N VAL A 223 0.18 -11.33 2.64
CA VAL A 223 1.20 -10.87 1.69
C VAL A 223 2.44 -10.38 2.41
N LEU A 224 2.29 -9.63 3.51
CA LEU A 224 3.44 -9.21 4.32
C LEU A 224 4.26 -10.42 4.80
N GLY A 225 3.61 -11.50 5.23
CA GLY A 225 4.29 -12.74 5.63
C GLY A 225 5.13 -13.39 4.52
N ILE A 226 4.79 -13.13 3.25
CA ILE A 226 5.51 -13.67 2.09
C ILE A 226 6.67 -12.75 1.68
N ILE A 227 6.44 -11.43 1.62
CA ILE A 227 7.41 -10.49 1.05
C ILE A 227 8.43 -9.95 2.06
N ALA A 228 8.19 -10.08 3.38
CA ALA A 228 9.04 -9.55 4.44
C ALA A 228 10.36 -10.33 4.60
N GLY A 229 11.35 -9.65 5.22
CA GLY A 229 12.63 -10.24 5.62
C GLY A 229 13.75 -10.05 4.60
N PRO A 230 15.02 -10.22 5.05
CA PRO A 230 16.22 -9.96 4.24
C PRO A 230 16.28 -10.80 2.96
N ASP A 231 16.87 -10.24 1.92
CA ASP A 231 17.15 -10.93 0.66
C ASP A 231 18.67 -11.09 0.39
N GLY A 232 19.49 -10.58 1.28
CA GLY A 232 20.95 -10.61 1.12
C GLY A 232 21.51 -9.57 0.14
N VAL A 233 20.66 -8.69 -0.39
CA VAL A 233 21.01 -7.65 -1.36
C VAL A 233 20.71 -6.25 -0.82
N ASP A 234 19.51 -6.06 -0.25
CA ASP A 234 19.13 -4.80 0.37
C ASP A 234 19.66 -4.72 1.81
N ALA A 235 20.73 -3.94 1.98
CA ALA A 235 21.36 -3.73 3.28
C ALA A 235 20.48 -2.94 4.28
N GLY A 236 19.38 -2.33 3.83
CA GLY A 236 18.42 -1.62 4.67
C GLY A 236 17.47 -2.55 5.42
N VAL A 237 17.40 -3.84 5.05
CA VAL A 237 16.45 -4.79 5.63
C VAL A 237 17.08 -5.56 6.78
N ALA A 238 16.51 -5.38 7.99
CA ALA A 238 16.96 -6.07 9.18
C ALA A 238 16.23 -7.42 9.38
N PRO A 239 16.88 -8.45 9.97
CA PRO A 239 16.27 -9.75 10.25
C PRO A 239 15.40 -9.71 11.52
N VAL A 240 14.44 -8.78 11.53
CA VAL A 240 13.49 -8.65 12.64
C VAL A 240 12.32 -9.62 12.42
N PRO A 241 12.00 -10.51 13.35
CA PRO A 241 10.87 -11.43 13.25
C PRO A 241 9.56 -10.68 13.00
N LEU A 242 8.71 -11.23 12.16
CA LEU A 242 7.34 -10.77 11.97
C LEU A 242 6.44 -11.49 12.99
N ALA A 243 5.80 -10.75 13.88
CA ALA A 243 4.84 -11.30 14.80
C ALA A 243 3.49 -11.54 14.08
N ASP A 244 2.75 -12.55 14.53
CA ASP A 244 1.44 -12.88 13.98
C ASP A 244 0.40 -11.86 14.45
N PRO A 245 -0.27 -11.12 13.55
CA PRO A 245 -1.35 -10.21 13.91
C PRO A 245 -2.51 -10.90 14.64
N ALA A 246 -2.79 -12.18 14.36
CA ALA A 246 -3.85 -12.93 15.02
C ALA A 246 -3.57 -13.18 16.50
N ALA A 247 -2.30 -13.18 16.91
CA ALA A 247 -1.90 -13.32 18.31
C ALA A 247 -2.03 -12.03 19.13
N VAL A 248 -2.29 -10.88 18.49
CA VAL A 248 -2.44 -9.59 19.16
C VAL A 248 -3.88 -9.45 19.70
N ALA A 249 -4.04 -9.25 21.00
CA ALA A 249 -5.32 -8.88 21.59
C ALA A 249 -5.59 -7.39 21.36
N VAL A 250 -6.81 -7.04 20.91
CA VAL A 250 -7.24 -5.63 20.81
C VAL A 250 -7.48 -5.06 22.22
N ALA A 251 -8.02 -5.88 23.11
CA ALA A 251 -8.22 -5.50 24.49
C ALA A 251 -6.90 -5.13 25.17
N GLY A 252 -6.87 -3.96 25.79
CA GLY A 252 -5.70 -3.42 26.47
C GLY A 252 -4.76 -2.61 25.57
N LEU A 253 -4.93 -2.58 24.23
CA LEU A 253 -4.19 -1.66 23.37
C LEU A 253 -4.56 -0.21 23.72
N ARG A 254 -3.56 0.65 23.87
CA ARG A 254 -3.75 2.09 24.09
C ARG A 254 -3.85 2.80 22.74
N VAL A 255 -5.03 3.36 22.47
CA VAL A 255 -5.36 3.98 21.18
C VAL A 255 -5.26 5.50 21.31
N GLY A 256 -4.27 6.11 20.65
CA GLY A 256 -4.23 7.54 20.41
C GLY A 256 -4.98 7.90 19.12
N TRP A 257 -5.30 9.18 18.97
CA TRP A 257 -5.93 9.68 17.73
C TRP A 257 -5.45 11.07 17.36
N PHE A 258 -5.65 11.43 16.09
CA PHE A 258 -5.49 12.77 15.56
C PHE A 258 -6.61 13.06 14.57
N LEU A 259 -7.23 14.26 14.67
CA LEU A 259 -8.41 14.62 13.87
C LEU A 259 -8.13 15.66 12.78
N GLY A 260 -6.90 16.11 12.65
CA GLY A 260 -6.50 17.34 11.97
C GLY A 260 -6.37 18.50 12.96
N ASP A 261 -5.81 19.62 12.50
CA ASP A 261 -5.62 20.85 13.26
C ASP A 261 -6.01 22.08 12.43
N ASP A 262 -5.76 23.29 12.97
CA ASP A 262 -6.13 24.54 12.29
C ASP A 262 -5.30 24.79 11.02
N SER A 263 -4.07 24.27 10.93
CA SER A 263 -3.20 24.36 9.74
C SER A 263 -3.63 23.39 8.64
N PHE A 264 -4.11 22.20 9.06
CA PHE A 264 -4.52 21.11 8.17
C PHE A 264 -5.88 20.54 8.61
N PRO A 265 -6.96 21.31 8.41
CA PRO A 265 -8.29 20.89 8.83
C PRO A 265 -8.83 19.75 7.96
N THR A 266 -9.42 18.73 8.61
CA THR A 266 -10.14 17.67 7.91
C THR A 266 -11.62 17.95 7.81
N THR A 267 -12.31 17.29 6.86
CA THR A 267 -13.78 17.39 6.77
C THR A 267 -14.44 16.77 8.00
N PRO A 268 -15.69 17.21 8.34
CA PRO A 268 -16.46 16.60 9.44
C PRO A 268 -16.65 15.09 9.26
N ALA A 269 -16.81 14.62 8.01
CA ALA A 269 -16.97 13.20 7.70
C ALA A 269 -15.75 12.38 8.10
N ILE A 270 -14.53 12.86 7.79
CA ILE A 270 -13.28 12.20 8.20
C ILE A 270 -13.11 12.21 9.72
N ARG A 271 -13.40 13.33 10.40
CA ARG A 271 -13.33 13.38 11.88
C ARG A 271 -14.29 12.39 12.53
N ASN A 272 -15.50 12.28 12.02
CA ASN A 272 -16.49 11.32 12.51
C ASN A 272 -16.03 9.87 12.28
N ALA A 273 -15.44 9.58 11.12
CA ALA A 273 -14.91 8.26 10.81
C ALA A 273 -13.78 7.85 11.77
N ILE A 274 -12.88 8.76 12.11
CA ILE A 274 -11.80 8.50 13.07
C ILE A 274 -12.40 8.25 14.47
N ASN A 275 -13.31 9.11 14.93
CA ASN A 275 -13.96 8.93 16.22
C ASN A 275 -14.72 7.60 16.30
N HIS A 276 -15.39 7.21 15.21
CA HIS A 276 -16.08 5.93 15.14
C HIS A 276 -15.10 4.75 15.20
N ALA A 277 -14.01 4.78 14.44
CA ALA A 277 -12.99 3.75 14.49
C ALA A 277 -12.34 3.60 15.88
N VAL A 278 -12.10 4.70 16.60
CA VAL A 278 -11.61 4.68 17.99
C VAL A 278 -12.65 4.03 18.89
N GLN A 279 -13.92 4.43 18.82
CA GLN A 279 -15.01 3.84 19.60
C GLN A 279 -15.19 2.34 19.33
N GLN A 280 -15.05 1.89 18.10
CA GLN A 280 -15.07 0.46 17.74
C GLN A 280 -13.96 -0.30 18.47
N LEU A 281 -12.72 0.21 18.48
CA LEU A 281 -11.61 -0.41 19.19
C LEU A 281 -11.85 -0.41 20.72
N GLU A 282 -12.36 0.67 21.27
CA GLU A 282 -12.73 0.77 22.71
C GLU A 282 -13.82 -0.24 23.07
N SER A 283 -14.81 -0.47 22.21
CA SER A 283 -15.87 -1.48 22.42
C SER A 283 -15.31 -2.91 22.47
N LEU A 284 -14.14 -3.15 21.87
CA LEU A 284 -13.38 -4.40 21.93
C LEU A 284 -12.39 -4.45 23.11
N GLY A 285 -12.44 -3.47 24.00
CA GLY A 285 -11.62 -3.41 25.22
C GLY A 285 -10.29 -2.68 25.07
N ALA A 286 -10.07 -1.95 23.99
CA ALA A 286 -8.92 -1.03 23.89
C ALA A 286 -9.09 0.14 24.88
N LEU A 287 -7.99 0.76 25.25
CA LEU A 287 -7.93 1.86 26.22
C LEU A 287 -7.71 3.20 25.49
N ALA A 288 -8.40 4.24 25.90
CA ALA A 288 -8.18 5.59 25.40
C ALA A 288 -6.76 6.08 25.74
N GLY A 289 -5.97 6.41 24.74
CA GLY A 289 -4.60 6.93 24.88
C GLY A 289 -4.50 8.45 24.73
N GLY A 290 -5.58 9.10 24.28
CA GLY A 290 -5.66 10.55 24.11
C GLY A 290 -5.25 11.05 22.73
N ALA A 291 -5.39 12.37 22.52
CA ALA A 291 -4.98 13.03 21.29
C ALA A 291 -3.45 13.08 21.18
N ILE A 292 -2.95 12.83 19.97
CA ILE A 292 -1.52 12.84 19.65
C ILE A 292 -1.25 13.98 18.67
N ASP A 293 -0.18 14.75 18.91
CA ASP A 293 0.32 15.74 17.97
C ASP A 293 1.39 15.11 17.04
N PRO A 294 1.09 14.89 15.75
CA PRO A 294 2.03 14.33 14.78
C PRO A 294 3.06 15.35 14.25
N ARG A 295 3.04 16.63 14.73
CA ARG A 295 3.96 17.70 14.35
C ARG A 295 4.04 17.89 12.83
N LEU A 296 2.89 18.15 12.22
CA LEU A 296 2.74 18.15 10.75
C LEU A 296 3.61 19.20 10.06
N ASP A 297 3.73 20.42 10.61
CA ASP A 297 4.57 21.48 10.02
C ASP A 297 6.04 21.06 9.95
N GLU A 298 6.54 20.39 10.99
CA GLU A 298 7.90 19.87 11.03
C GLU A 298 8.06 18.69 10.04
N ALA A 299 7.09 17.79 9.98
CA ALA A 299 7.09 16.69 9.04
C ALA A 299 7.07 17.18 7.58
N LEU A 300 6.32 18.24 7.30
CA LEU A 300 6.24 18.90 5.99
C LEU A 300 7.60 19.48 5.59
N ASP A 301 8.22 20.28 6.44
CA ASP A 301 9.53 20.90 6.17
C ASP A 301 10.62 19.84 5.87
N ILE A 302 10.71 18.81 6.71
CA ILE A 302 11.67 17.72 6.51
C ILE A 302 11.37 16.98 5.20
N THR A 303 10.09 16.74 4.87
CA THR A 303 9.69 16.06 3.64
C THR A 303 10.05 16.86 2.40
N LEU A 304 9.83 18.17 2.40
CA LEU A 304 10.19 19.04 1.27
C LEU A 304 11.71 19.05 1.04
N ARG A 305 12.51 19.07 2.11
CA ARG A 305 13.98 18.94 2.02
C ARG A 305 14.40 17.55 1.54
N TYR A 306 13.71 16.50 1.97
CA TYR A 306 13.94 15.14 1.49
C TYR A 306 13.76 15.03 -0.02
N TRP A 307 12.68 15.60 -0.58
CA TRP A 307 12.45 15.58 -2.02
C TRP A 307 13.51 16.37 -2.80
N LYS A 308 14.01 17.48 -2.25
CA LYS A 308 15.16 18.21 -2.83
C LYS A 308 16.43 17.36 -2.79
N ARG A 309 16.68 16.64 -1.69
CA ARG A 309 17.84 15.75 -1.53
C ARG A 309 17.80 14.61 -2.54
N SER A 310 16.68 13.91 -2.66
CA SER A 310 16.53 12.76 -3.56
C SER A 310 16.65 13.15 -5.04
N SER A 311 16.34 14.42 -5.37
CA SER A 311 16.53 14.98 -6.73
C SER A 311 17.92 15.61 -6.94
N GLY A 312 18.85 15.51 -5.99
CA GLY A 312 20.19 16.11 -6.07
C GLY A 312 20.22 17.65 -5.96
N ARG A 313 19.11 18.27 -5.52
CA ARG A 313 18.99 19.74 -5.37
C ARG A 313 19.35 20.27 -3.97
N LEU A 314 19.81 19.41 -3.07
CA LEU A 314 20.28 19.79 -1.74
C LEU A 314 21.79 19.60 -1.67
N GLU A 315 22.54 20.64 -1.25
CA GLU A 315 23.99 20.60 -1.17
C GLU A 315 24.52 19.91 0.12
N GLY A 316 25.80 19.57 0.18
CA GLY A 316 26.39 18.67 1.16
C GLY A 316 26.10 19.01 2.64
N TRP A 317 26.37 20.24 3.08
CA TRP A 317 26.12 20.67 4.48
C TRP A 317 24.61 20.75 4.81
N ASP A 318 23.76 21.07 3.81
CA ASP A 318 22.32 21.06 3.97
C ASP A 318 21.78 19.62 4.10
N VAL A 319 22.45 18.64 3.48
CA VAL A 319 22.11 17.23 3.64
C VAL A 319 22.36 16.77 5.07
N GLU A 320 23.48 17.15 5.67
CA GLU A 320 23.80 16.80 7.06
C GLU A 320 22.79 17.41 8.04
N ALA A 321 22.54 18.71 7.92
CA ALA A 321 21.54 19.42 8.72
C ALA A 321 20.15 18.79 8.58
N HIS A 322 19.74 18.43 7.36
CA HIS A 322 18.49 17.75 7.09
C HIS A 322 18.41 16.37 7.79
N LEU A 323 19.47 15.56 7.74
CA LEU A 323 19.50 14.27 8.41
C LEU A 323 19.42 14.39 9.94
N MET A 324 20.10 15.42 10.51
CA MET A 324 20.01 15.71 11.94
C MET A 324 18.61 16.14 12.38
N ASP A 325 17.94 16.98 11.60
CA ASP A 325 16.56 17.41 11.89
C ASP A 325 15.58 16.25 11.78
N TRP A 326 15.78 15.39 10.78
CA TRP A 326 14.96 14.17 10.62
C TRP A 326 15.15 13.23 11.83
N ASP A 327 16.36 13.00 12.29
CA ASP A 327 16.63 12.17 13.47
C ASP A 327 16.02 12.78 14.75
N ARG A 328 16.12 14.09 14.92
CA ARG A 328 15.48 14.82 16.04
C ARG A 328 13.96 14.67 15.99
N TYR A 329 13.35 14.78 14.79
CA TYR A 329 11.91 14.55 14.60
C TYR A 329 11.53 13.14 15.01
N ARG A 330 12.23 12.11 14.54
CA ARG A 330 11.99 10.71 14.93
C ARG A 330 12.02 10.53 16.44
N SER A 331 13.02 11.12 17.10
CA SER A 331 13.18 11.07 18.57
C SER A 331 12.02 11.76 19.31
N ARG A 332 11.51 12.88 18.77
CA ARG A 332 10.32 13.57 19.33
C ARG A 332 9.07 12.72 19.17
N MET A 333 8.87 12.12 18.00
CA MET A 333 7.71 11.26 17.74
C MET A 333 7.70 10.01 18.61
N LEU A 334 8.86 9.37 18.86
CA LEU A 334 8.97 8.25 19.79
C LEU A 334 8.50 8.65 21.20
N ARG A 335 8.86 9.85 21.68
CA ARG A 335 8.39 10.35 22.98
C ARG A 335 6.91 10.69 22.99
N ALA A 336 6.41 11.31 21.92
CA ALA A 336 4.98 11.64 21.80
C ALA A 336 4.09 10.38 21.77
N HIS A 337 4.58 9.30 21.18
CA HIS A 337 3.85 8.03 21.08
C HIS A 337 4.12 7.06 22.24
N ALA A 338 4.96 7.39 23.23
CA ALA A 338 5.33 6.46 24.32
C ALA A 338 4.12 5.99 25.15
N GLY A 339 3.05 6.77 25.17
CA GLY A 339 1.81 6.48 25.92
C GLY A 339 0.77 5.66 25.16
N VAL A 340 0.98 5.36 23.88
CA VAL A 340 0.02 4.67 23.01
C VAL A 340 0.67 3.52 22.25
N ASP A 341 -0.11 2.54 21.82
CA ASP A 341 0.36 1.42 21.03
C ASP A 341 0.07 1.64 19.53
N ILE A 342 -1.02 2.36 19.24
CA ILE A 342 -1.42 2.79 17.91
C ILE A 342 -1.97 4.23 17.93
N VAL A 343 -1.95 4.86 16.75
CA VAL A 343 -2.65 6.13 16.48
C VAL A 343 -3.60 5.94 15.31
N VAL A 344 -4.88 6.26 15.49
CA VAL A 344 -5.88 6.35 14.41
C VAL A 344 -5.93 7.80 13.94
N MET A 345 -5.72 8.03 12.65
CA MET A 345 -5.60 9.39 12.11
C MET A 345 -6.06 9.48 10.66
N PRO A 346 -6.26 10.71 10.10
CA PRO A 346 -6.62 10.88 8.71
C PRO A 346 -5.56 10.32 7.76
N VAL A 347 -5.97 9.92 6.55
CA VAL A 347 -5.06 9.69 5.43
C VAL A 347 -4.87 10.97 4.62
N THR A 348 -5.98 11.68 4.37
CA THR A 348 -6.07 12.88 3.53
C THR A 348 -6.97 13.93 4.19
N LEU A 349 -6.93 15.17 3.72
CA LEU A 349 -7.76 16.28 4.22
C LEU A 349 -9.25 16.07 3.93
N ALA A 350 -9.56 15.46 2.78
CA ALA A 350 -10.90 15.23 2.25
C ALA A 350 -10.92 13.95 1.40
N THR A 351 -12.10 13.55 0.93
CA THR A 351 -12.29 12.53 -0.10
C THR A 351 -11.60 12.97 -1.41
N ALA A 352 -11.53 12.07 -2.41
CA ALA A 352 -10.85 12.31 -3.68
C ALA A 352 -11.26 13.65 -4.31
N PRO A 353 -10.31 14.57 -4.61
CA PRO A 353 -10.60 15.83 -5.29
C PRO A 353 -10.94 15.59 -6.77
N LEU A 354 -11.42 16.63 -7.46
CA LEU A 354 -11.50 16.59 -8.93
C LEU A 354 -10.11 16.27 -9.50
N HIS A 355 -10.08 15.63 -10.66
CA HIS A 355 -8.85 15.21 -11.30
C HIS A 355 -7.87 16.38 -11.49
N ARG A 356 -6.71 16.29 -10.89
CA ARG A 356 -5.62 17.25 -10.91
C ARG A 356 -4.31 16.58 -10.51
N ASP A 357 -3.21 17.27 -10.76
CA ASP A 357 -1.93 16.89 -10.17
C ASP A 357 -1.99 16.87 -8.64
N MET A 358 -1.14 16.05 -8.06
CA MET A 358 -1.03 15.94 -6.60
C MET A 358 -0.43 17.21 -5.99
N GLU A 359 -1.02 17.65 -4.91
CA GLU A 359 -0.49 18.71 -4.07
C GLU A 359 0.26 18.13 -2.86
N THR A 360 1.19 18.90 -2.31
CA THR A 360 1.93 18.47 -1.10
C THR A 360 1.00 18.21 0.08
N SER A 361 -0.08 18.98 0.20
CA SER A 361 -1.11 18.85 1.24
C SER A 361 -1.87 17.51 1.18
N ASP A 362 -1.96 16.87 0.00
CA ASP A 362 -2.60 15.55 -0.14
C ASP A 362 -1.89 14.46 0.67
N TYR A 363 -0.60 14.65 0.96
CA TYR A 363 0.26 13.69 1.66
C TYR A 363 0.52 14.05 3.13
N ILE A 364 -0.02 15.17 3.62
CA ILE A 364 0.39 15.74 4.91
C ILE A 364 0.28 14.75 6.08
N PHE A 365 -0.82 14.02 6.18
CA PHE A 365 -1.05 13.07 7.27
C PHE A 365 -0.26 11.75 7.10
N THR A 366 0.29 11.49 5.92
CA THR A 366 1.10 10.29 5.67
C THR A 366 2.59 10.51 5.93
N MET A 367 3.05 11.76 5.97
CA MET A 367 4.45 12.12 6.18
C MET A 367 5.03 11.65 7.53
N PRO A 368 4.34 11.78 8.67
CA PRO A 368 4.87 11.33 9.96
C PRO A 368 5.28 9.85 9.97
N ALA A 369 4.43 8.95 9.48
CA ALA A 369 4.74 7.52 9.41
C ALA A 369 5.85 7.20 8.40
N SER A 370 5.98 7.98 7.32
CA SER A 370 7.11 7.86 6.38
C SER A 370 8.43 8.26 7.03
N LEU A 371 8.45 9.38 7.77
CA LEU A 371 9.66 9.89 8.43
C LEU A 371 10.11 9.03 9.60
N THR A 372 9.17 8.51 10.38
CA THR A 372 9.48 7.65 11.55
C THR A 372 9.79 6.21 11.17
N GLY A 373 9.47 5.80 9.94
CA GLY A 373 9.56 4.40 9.52
C GLY A 373 8.45 3.52 10.10
N ALA A 374 7.47 4.09 10.79
CA ALA A 374 6.36 3.37 11.41
C ALA A 374 5.49 2.65 10.35
N PRO A 375 4.95 1.45 10.63
CA PRO A 375 3.97 0.82 9.76
C PRO A 375 2.66 1.59 9.80
N ALA A 376 1.96 1.65 8.67
CA ALA A 376 0.65 2.27 8.57
C ALA A 376 -0.27 1.43 7.69
N VAL A 377 -1.44 1.07 8.23
CA VAL A 377 -2.50 0.37 7.51
C VAL A 377 -3.62 1.36 7.22
N VAL A 378 -4.01 1.50 5.97
CA VAL A 378 -5.21 2.23 5.57
C VAL A 378 -6.35 1.23 5.45
N VAL A 379 -7.48 1.58 6.02
CA VAL A 379 -8.70 0.80 5.95
C VAL A 379 -9.87 1.72 5.57
N PRO A 380 -10.66 1.39 4.52
CA PRO A 380 -11.91 2.07 4.22
C PRO A 380 -12.92 1.84 5.34
N VAL A 381 -13.64 2.90 5.76
CA VAL A 381 -14.57 2.85 6.90
C VAL A 381 -15.95 3.44 6.59
N GLY A 382 -16.23 3.75 5.34
CA GLY A 382 -17.51 4.30 4.91
C GLY A 382 -17.40 5.23 3.71
N PHE A 383 -18.41 6.05 3.52
CA PHE A 383 -18.55 6.94 2.35
C PHE A 383 -19.02 8.34 2.78
N ASP A 384 -18.59 9.36 2.04
CA ASP A 384 -19.14 10.71 2.04
C ASP A 384 -19.62 11.02 0.61
N ALA A 385 -20.93 11.20 0.41
CA ALA A 385 -21.53 11.45 -0.90
C ALA A 385 -21.05 10.48 -2.01
N GLN A 386 -20.98 9.18 -1.72
CA GLN A 386 -20.53 8.08 -2.60
C GLN A 386 -18.99 7.98 -2.78
N LEU A 387 -18.21 8.88 -2.23
CA LEU A 387 -16.75 8.78 -2.24
C LEU A 387 -16.26 8.08 -0.96
N PRO A 388 -15.27 7.19 -1.05
CA PRO A 388 -14.81 6.44 0.11
C PRO A 388 -14.11 7.35 1.13
N ILE A 389 -14.31 7.02 2.40
CA ILE A 389 -13.55 7.54 3.52
C ILE A 389 -12.71 6.40 4.09
N ALA A 390 -11.45 6.70 4.36
CA ALA A 390 -10.54 5.78 5.00
C ALA A 390 -9.84 6.44 6.19
N VAL A 391 -9.45 5.62 7.15
CA VAL A 391 -8.55 6.00 8.23
C VAL A 391 -7.22 5.26 8.10
N GLN A 392 -6.13 5.81 8.67
CA GLN A 392 -4.90 5.05 8.83
C GLN A 392 -4.66 4.71 10.28
N VAL A 393 -4.23 3.47 10.51
CA VAL A 393 -3.77 2.95 11.81
C VAL A 393 -2.26 2.87 11.77
N VAL A 394 -1.60 3.69 12.58
CA VAL A 394 -0.14 3.78 12.67
C VAL A 394 0.30 3.14 13.98
N ALA A 395 1.21 2.16 13.93
CA ALA A 395 1.80 1.57 15.13
C ALA A 395 3.28 1.97 15.29
N HIS A 396 3.91 1.53 16.36
CA HIS A 396 5.36 1.71 16.51
C HIS A 396 6.15 0.97 15.43
N HIS A 397 7.32 1.48 15.09
CA HIS A 397 8.23 0.82 14.16
C HIS A 397 8.46 -0.65 14.58
N TRP A 398 8.40 -1.57 13.63
CA TRP A 398 8.43 -3.03 13.79
C TRP A 398 7.16 -3.68 14.37
N ARG A 399 6.11 -2.91 14.65
CA ARG A 399 4.85 -3.44 15.16
C ARG A 399 3.77 -3.45 14.07
N ASP A 400 4.14 -3.98 12.89
CA ASP A 400 3.21 -4.23 11.76
C ASP A 400 2.04 -5.14 12.21
N ASP A 401 2.31 -6.07 13.11
CA ASP A 401 1.33 -6.95 13.73
C ASP A 401 0.20 -6.20 14.42
N ILE A 402 0.55 -5.19 15.24
CA ILE A 402 -0.45 -4.39 15.97
C ILE A 402 -1.27 -3.53 14.99
N ALA A 403 -0.60 -2.86 14.02
CA ALA A 403 -1.29 -2.04 13.03
C ALA A 403 -2.30 -2.86 12.23
N LEU A 404 -1.90 -4.05 11.74
CA LEU A 404 -2.76 -4.96 10.99
C LEU A 404 -3.92 -5.48 11.85
N ARG A 405 -3.66 -5.86 13.12
CA ARG A 405 -4.71 -6.36 14.00
C ARG A 405 -5.79 -5.31 14.30
N ALA A 406 -5.35 -4.09 14.62
CA ALA A 406 -6.29 -3.00 14.92
C ALA A 406 -7.07 -2.60 13.65
N ALA A 407 -6.41 -2.51 12.50
CA ALA A 407 -7.08 -2.24 11.22
C ALA A 407 -8.10 -3.32 10.85
N ALA A 408 -7.78 -4.61 11.04
CA ALA A 408 -8.72 -5.71 10.82
C ALA A 408 -9.91 -5.67 11.78
N ALA A 409 -9.71 -5.19 13.01
CA ALA A 409 -10.82 -5.01 13.95
C ALA A 409 -11.75 -3.86 13.54
N ILE A 410 -11.20 -2.77 13.00
CA ILE A 410 -11.99 -1.66 12.43
C ILE A 410 -12.75 -2.15 11.18
N GLU A 411 -12.07 -2.83 10.25
CA GLU A 411 -12.68 -3.37 9.02
C GLU A 411 -13.88 -4.28 9.31
N ALA A 412 -13.75 -5.18 10.28
CA ALA A 412 -14.81 -6.12 10.65
C ALA A 412 -16.06 -5.47 11.26
N ALA A 413 -15.96 -4.21 11.71
CA ALA A 413 -17.05 -3.45 12.33
C ALA A 413 -17.59 -2.32 11.42
N SER A 414 -17.01 -2.12 10.23
CA SER A 414 -17.41 -1.14 9.21
C SER A 414 -18.29 -1.79 8.16
#